data_1f03930877674439496f4b50bd20f331
#
_entry.id   1f03930877674439496f4b50bd20f331
#
_cell.length_a   1.000
_cell.length_b   1.000
_cell.length_c   1.000
_cell.angle_alpha   90.00
_cell.angle_beta   90.00
_cell.angle_gamma   90.00
#
_symmetry.space_group_name_H-M   'P 1'
#
loop_
_entity.id
_entity.type
_entity.pdbx_description
1 polymer ?
#
loop_
_entity_poly.entity_id
_entity_poly.type
_entity_poly.pdbx_seq_one_letter_code
_entity_poly.pdbx_strand_id
1 'polypeptide(L)'
;MPRRAGLRIHIGLLAGLLLAAPLSAALPVGARAPDFSTTGALAGKPFTLHLKDQLRHGPLVLYFYPKAFTQGCTLEAKAFADAMPEFRKAGARVVGMSADDLDTLKRFSTEACRNKFPVATASPATIKAYDVVLKQKPELTDRTSYVIDRKGRVVMVHSDLDWKDHVAKTLAAGEALKR
;
A
#
# COMPACT_ATOMS: atom_id res chain seq x y z
N MET A 1 27.87 72.98 -19.92
CA MET A 1 27.57 71.69 -20.55
C MET A 1 27.51 70.65 -19.45
N PRO A 2 26.31 70.15 -19.02
CA PRO A 2 26.22 69.15 -17.97
C PRO A 2 26.19 67.72 -18.58
N ARG A 3 27.01 66.83 -18.03
CA ARG A 3 27.09 65.41 -18.33
C ARG A 3 25.87 64.67 -17.76
N ARG A 4 25.12 63.98 -18.62
CA ARG A 4 24.04 63.09 -18.23
C ARG A 4 24.64 61.75 -17.77
N ALA A 5 24.42 61.44 -16.48
CA ALA A 5 24.70 60.13 -15.90
C ALA A 5 23.56 59.15 -16.27
N GLY A 6 23.91 58.08 -17.05
CA GLY A 6 22.96 57.04 -17.40
C GLY A 6 22.80 56.03 -16.26
N LEU A 7 21.60 55.94 -15.74
CA LEU A 7 21.18 54.92 -14.74
C LEU A 7 21.01 53.56 -15.44
N ARG A 8 21.91 52.62 -15.19
CA ARG A 8 21.77 51.25 -15.68
C ARG A 8 20.95 50.45 -14.69
N ILE A 9 19.71 50.15 -15.06
CA ILE A 9 18.82 49.25 -14.28
C ILE A 9 19.24 47.81 -14.64
N HIS A 10 19.81 47.08 -13.67
CA HIS A 10 20.09 45.67 -13.78
C HIS A 10 18.82 44.92 -13.34
N ILE A 11 18.08 44.39 -14.33
CA ILE A 11 16.97 43.47 -14.10
C ILE A 11 17.58 42.11 -13.80
N GLY A 12 17.67 41.76 -12.54
CA GLY A 12 18.06 40.41 -12.10
C GLY A 12 16.94 39.41 -12.37
N LEU A 13 17.17 38.52 -13.34
CA LEU A 13 16.28 37.42 -13.65
C LEU A 13 16.40 36.35 -12.54
N LEU A 14 15.48 36.34 -11.58
CA LEU A 14 15.35 35.23 -10.62
C LEU A 14 14.76 34.03 -11.36
N ALA A 15 15.61 33.11 -11.77
CA ALA A 15 15.20 31.79 -12.26
C ALA A 15 14.70 30.97 -11.06
N GLY A 16 13.39 30.91 -10.89
CA GLY A 16 12.75 30.04 -9.91
C GLY A 16 12.97 28.56 -10.30
N LEU A 17 13.77 27.84 -9.52
CA LEU A 17 13.98 26.40 -9.65
C LEU A 17 12.71 25.68 -9.19
N LEU A 18 11.80 25.35 -10.11
CA LEU A 18 10.68 24.47 -9.85
C LEU A 18 11.24 23.07 -9.59
N LEU A 19 11.37 22.69 -8.30
CA LEU A 19 11.61 21.30 -7.91
C LEU A 19 10.34 20.51 -8.29
N ALA A 20 10.39 19.80 -9.41
CA ALA A 20 9.40 18.78 -9.73
C ALA A 20 9.53 17.66 -8.68
N ALA A 21 8.54 17.55 -7.77
CA ALA A 21 8.44 16.42 -6.88
C ALA A 21 8.29 15.15 -7.75
N PRO A 22 9.03 14.06 -7.45
CA PRO A 22 8.84 12.82 -8.18
C PRO A 22 7.38 12.37 -8.01
N LEU A 23 6.70 12.06 -9.13
CA LEU A 23 5.42 11.37 -9.10
C LEU A 23 5.68 9.95 -8.57
N SER A 24 5.62 9.80 -7.26
CA SER A 24 5.71 8.49 -6.63
C SER A 24 4.42 7.74 -6.93
N ALA A 25 4.51 6.55 -7.51
CA ALA A 25 3.36 5.67 -7.75
C ALA A 25 3.00 4.85 -6.50
N ALA A 26 3.28 5.35 -5.31
CA ALA A 26 2.95 4.77 -4.01
C ALA A 26 3.29 5.77 -2.89
N LEU A 27 2.67 5.63 -1.72
CA LEU A 27 3.00 6.41 -0.54
C LEU A 27 4.47 6.19 -0.14
N PRO A 28 5.25 7.25 0.13
CA PRO A 28 6.64 7.10 0.51
C PRO A 28 6.80 6.56 1.95
N VAL A 29 7.94 5.95 2.23
CA VAL A 29 8.35 5.61 3.60
C VAL A 29 8.35 6.88 4.47
N GLY A 30 7.83 6.75 5.70
CA GLY A 30 7.62 7.85 6.64
C GLY A 30 6.25 8.53 6.52
N ALA A 31 5.52 8.34 5.42
CA ALA A 31 4.16 8.87 5.28
C ALA A 31 3.22 8.27 6.34
N ARG A 32 2.20 9.03 6.72
CA ARG A 32 1.11 8.48 7.52
C ARG A 32 0.17 7.69 6.60
N ALA A 33 -0.10 6.44 6.94
CA ALA A 33 -1.09 5.62 6.24
C ALA A 33 -2.49 6.25 6.38
N PRO A 34 -3.20 6.51 5.27
CA PRO A 34 -4.57 7.01 5.31
C PRO A 34 -5.48 6.04 6.07
N ASP A 35 -6.26 6.56 7.01
CA ASP A 35 -7.21 5.72 7.75
C ASP A 35 -8.40 5.34 6.87
N PHE A 36 -8.91 4.13 7.05
CA PHE A 36 -10.09 3.67 6.33
C PHE A 36 -10.87 2.63 7.14
N SER A 37 -12.13 2.49 6.76
CA SER A 37 -13.02 1.43 7.19
C SER A 37 -13.66 0.78 5.97
N THR A 38 -13.68 -0.54 5.94
CA THR A 38 -14.26 -1.29 4.81
C THR A 38 -14.74 -2.65 5.25
N THR A 39 -15.44 -3.35 4.34
CA THR A 39 -15.83 -4.74 4.55
C THR A 39 -14.78 -5.67 3.97
N GLY A 40 -14.50 -6.74 4.70
CA GLY A 40 -13.59 -7.80 4.29
C GLY A 40 -14.14 -9.19 4.58
N ALA A 41 -13.35 -10.20 4.26
CA ALA A 41 -13.65 -11.59 4.55
C ALA A 41 -12.43 -12.33 5.09
N LEU A 42 -12.66 -13.19 6.07
CA LEU A 42 -11.69 -14.15 6.59
C LEU A 42 -12.35 -15.52 6.71
N ALA A 43 -11.76 -16.53 6.11
CA ALA A 43 -12.30 -17.90 6.11
C ALA A 43 -13.79 -17.94 5.65
N GLY A 44 -14.11 -17.21 4.60
CA GLY A 44 -15.45 -17.10 4.03
C GLY A 44 -16.44 -16.23 4.83
N LYS A 45 -16.07 -15.77 6.03
CA LYS A 45 -16.95 -14.98 6.91
C LYS A 45 -16.68 -13.48 6.73
N PRO A 46 -17.72 -12.65 6.51
CA PRO A 46 -17.56 -11.20 6.39
C PRO A 46 -17.26 -10.57 7.76
N PHE A 47 -16.53 -9.46 7.75
CA PHE A 47 -16.27 -8.62 8.92
C PHE A 47 -16.03 -7.18 8.49
N THR A 48 -16.11 -6.23 9.43
CA THR A 48 -15.69 -4.85 9.21
C THR A 48 -14.24 -4.69 9.61
N LEU A 49 -13.44 -4.13 8.70
CA LEU A 49 -12.03 -3.84 8.91
C LEU A 49 -11.84 -2.34 9.13
N HIS A 50 -11.23 -1.97 10.25
CA HIS A 50 -10.75 -0.62 10.52
C HIS A 50 -9.22 -0.65 10.61
N LEU A 51 -8.53 0.19 9.86
CA LEU A 51 -7.06 0.22 9.88
C LEU A 51 -6.51 0.46 11.30
N LYS A 52 -7.03 1.46 12.01
CA LYS A 52 -6.58 1.77 13.38
C LYS A 52 -6.72 0.61 14.35
N ASP A 53 -7.80 -0.17 14.22
CA ASP A 53 -8.01 -1.33 15.09
C ASP A 53 -7.01 -2.45 14.77
N GLN A 54 -6.67 -2.64 13.49
CA GLN A 54 -5.62 -3.59 13.11
C GLN A 54 -4.27 -3.21 13.73
N LEU A 55 -3.90 -1.92 13.69
CA LEU A 55 -2.62 -1.42 14.19
C LEU A 55 -2.47 -1.51 15.71
N ARG A 56 -3.56 -1.58 16.48
CA ARG A 56 -3.51 -1.83 17.95
C ARG A 56 -2.91 -3.20 18.28
N HIS A 57 -3.06 -4.16 17.37
CA HIS A 57 -2.63 -5.55 17.59
C HIS A 57 -1.24 -5.85 17.02
N GLY A 58 -0.57 -4.91 16.35
CA GLY A 58 0.77 -5.08 15.78
C GLY A 58 0.96 -4.29 14.50
N PRO A 59 2.18 -4.30 13.94
CA PRO A 59 2.42 -3.80 12.59
C PRO A 59 1.56 -4.54 11.58
N LEU A 60 1.16 -3.83 10.51
CA LEU A 60 0.31 -4.36 9.46
C LEU A 60 1.04 -4.39 8.13
N VAL A 61 1.09 -5.56 7.50
CA VAL A 61 1.33 -5.71 6.08
C VAL A 61 0.01 -5.50 5.37
N LEU A 62 -0.11 -4.42 4.63
CA LEU A 62 -1.26 -4.09 3.80
C LEU A 62 -0.83 -4.22 2.34
N TYR A 63 -1.26 -5.29 1.65
CA TYR A 63 -0.89 -5.48 0.26
C TYR A 63 -2.09 -5.33 -0.66
N PHE A 64 -1.94 -4.51 -1.70
CA PHE A 64 -2.90 -4.32 -2.77
C PHE A 64 -2.57 -5.26 -3.93
N TYR A 65 -3.59 -5.87 -4.53
CA TYR A 65 -3.44 -6.75 -5.68
C TYR A 65 -4.56 -6.49 -6.71
N PRO A 66 -4.27 -6.60 -8.03
CA PRO A 66 -5.19 -6.14 -9.08
C PRO A 66 -6.57 -6.80 -9.05
N LYS A 67 -6.62 -8.14 -8.99
CA LYS A 67 -7.90 -8.86 -9.07
C LYS A 67 -7.80 -10.28 -8.52
N ALA A 68 -8.74 -10.64 -7.65
CA ALA A 68 -8.88 -11.99 -7.12
C ALA A 68 -9.00 -13.03 -8.25
N PHE A 69 -8.49 -14.24 -7.99
CA PHE A 69 -8.50 -15.39 -8.88
C PHE A 69 -7.70 -15.25 -10.19
N THR A 70 -6.99 -14.13 -10.43
CA THR A 70 -5.96 -14.12 -11.47
C THR A 70 -4.75 -14.95 -11.04
N GLN A 71 -4.00 -15.50 -11.98
CA GLN A 71 -2.88 -16.40 -11.69
C GLN A 71 -1.86 -15.77 -10.71
N GLY A 72 -1.38 -14.56 -11.00
CA GLY A 72 -0.37 -13.90 -10.14
C GLY A 72 -0.91 -13.59 -8.75
N CYS A 73 -2.16 -13.08 -8.63
CA CYS A 73 -2.77 -12.76 -7.34
C CYS A 73 -3.06 -14.01 -6.50
N THR A 74 -3.43 -15.13 -7.14
CA THR A 74 -3.64 -16.41 -6.46
C THR A 74 -2.32 -16.97 -5.93
N LEU A 75 -1.24 -16.89 -6.72
CA LEU A 75 0.10 -17.33 -6.29
C LEU A 75 0.64 -16.45 -5.15
N GLU A 76 0.45 -15.13 -5.22
CA GLU A 76 0.82 -14.20 -4.15
C GLU A 76 0.06 -14.49 -2.85
N ALA A 77 -1.27 -14.64 -2.92
CA ALA A 77 -2.09 -14.97 -1.75
C ALA A 77 -1.66 -16.30 -1.12
N LYS A 78 -1.35 -17.32 -1.94
CA LYS A 78 -0.80 -18.58 -1.45
C LYS A 78 0.54 -18.39 -0.75
N ALA A 79 1.46 -17.61 -1.35
CA ALA A 79 2.76 -17.34 -0.75
C ALA A 79 2.64 -16.59 0.60
N PHE A 80 1.76 -15.61 0.71
CA PHE A 80 1.42 -14.98 2.00
C PHE A 80 0.85 -16.00 2.99
N ALA A 81 -0.07 -16.87 2.55
CA ALA A 81 -0.68 -17.88 3.41
C ALA A 81 0.36 -18.87 3.97
N ASP A 82 1.31 -19.28 3.14
CA ASP A 82 2.41 -20.17 3.54
C ASP A 82 3.37 -19.48 4.54
N ALA A 83 3.61 -18.15 4.41
CA ALA A 83 4.47 -17.36 5.30
C ALA A 83 3.76 -16.85 6.56
N MET A 84 2.47 -17.12 6.77
CA MET A 84 1.73 -16.61 7.95
C MET A 84 2.30 -17.05 9.31
N PRO A 85 2.93 -18.24 9.48
CA PRO A 85 3.61 -18.56 10.74
C PRO A 85 4.73 -17.56 11.07
N GLU A 86 5.54 -17.15 10.07
CA GLU A 86 6.66 -16.22 10.22
C GLU A 86 6.15 -14.80 10.49
N PHE A 87 5.11 -14.35 9.81
CA PHE A 87 4.47 -13.06 10.10
C PHE A 87 3.94 -13.00 11.54
N ARG A 88 3.29 -14.07 12.01
CA ARG A 88 2.84 -14.16 13.42
C ARG A 88 4.01 -14.13 14.38
N LYS A 89 5.09 -14.86 14.10
CA LYS A 89 6.33 -14.83 14.89
C LYS A 89 6.95 -13.43 14.92
N ALA A 90 6.89 -12.68 13.83
CA ALA A 90 7.30 -11.27 13.76
C ALA A 90 6.32 -10.32 14.48
N GLY A 91 5.16 -10.78 14.92
CA GLY A 91 4.10 -9.97 15.51
C GLY A 91 3.35 -9.11 14.49
N ALA A 92 3.56 -9.38 13.19
CA ALA A 92 2.94 -8.65 12.10
C ALA A 92 1.63 -9.32 11.66
N ARG A 93 0.66 -8.50 11.27
CA ARG A 93 -0.60 -8.92 10.66
C ARG A 93 -0.52 -8.74 9.15
N VAL A 94 -1.33 -9.49 8.41
CA VAL A 94 -1.41 -9.38 6.94
C VAL A 94 -2.86 -9.14 6.54
N VAL A 95 -3.10 -8.19 5.65
CA VAL A 95 -4.39 -7.92 5.01
C VAL A 95 -4.14 -7.70 3.53
N GLY A 96 -4.86 -8.43 2.67
CA GLY A 96 -4.89 -8.18 1.24
C GLY A 96 -6.04 -7.25 0.87
N MET A 97 -5.86 -6.41 -0.13
CA MET A 97 -6.90 -5.49 -0.62
C MET A 97 -6.97 -5.46 -2.13
N SER A 98 -8.19 -5.48 -2.65
CA SER A 98 -8.48 -5.30 -4.09
C SER A 98 -9.83 -4.59 -4.28
N ALA A 99 -10.13 -4.19 -5.49
CA ALA A 99 -11.43 -3.60 -5.82
C ALA A 99 -12.56 -4.64 -5.97
N ASP A 100 -12.29 -5.92 -5.73
CA ASP A 100 -13.28 -6.99 -5.84
C ASP A 100 -14.43 -6.82 -4.81
N ASP A 101 -15.61 -7.34 -5.16
CA ASP A 101 -16.78 -7.37 -4.29
C ASP A 101 -16.62 -8.38 -3.13
N LEU A 102 -17.48 -8.23 -2.12
CA LEU A 102 -17.41 -9.06 -0.91
C LEU A 102 -17.60 -10.55 -1.18
N ASP A 103 -18.48 -10.93 -2.10
CA ASP A 103 -18.77 -12.35 -2.37
C ASP A 103 -17.56 -13.02 -3.07
N THR A 104 -16.90 -12.31 -3.97
CA THR A 104 -15.62 -12.71 -4.54
C THR A 104 -14.56 -12.86 -3.45
N LEU A 105 -14.44 -11.89 -2.53
CA LEU A 105 -13.46 -11.92 -1.44
C LEU A 105 -13.74 -13.01 -0.41
N LYS A 106 -15.00 -13.36 -0.12
CA LYS A 106 -15.34 -14.52 0.72
C LYS A 106 -14.72 -15.80 0.15
N ARG A 107 -14.94 -16.05 -1.13
CA ARG A 107 -14.39 -17.22 -1.81
C ARG A 107 -12.85 -17.16 -1.85
N PHE A 108 -12.29 -16.01 -2.22
CA PHE A 108 -10.84 -15.84 -2.29
C PHE A 108 -10.15 -16.05 -0.94
N SER A 109 -10.78 -15.62 0.17
CA SER A 109 -10.26 -15.81 1.53
C SER A 109 -10.17 -17.29 1.93
N THR A 110 -11.01 -18.16 1.38
CA THR A 110 -10.97 -19.61 1.61
C THR A 110 -10.05 -20.32 0.63
N GLU A 111 -10.23 -20.09 -0.66
CA GLU A 111 -9.59 -20.86 -1.73
C GLU A 111 -8.10 -20.48 -1.91
N ALA A 112 -7.79 -19.17 -2.00
CA ALA A 112 -6.43 -18.69 -2.25
C ALA A 112 -5.69 -18.33 -0.95
N CYS A 113 -6.32 -17.59 -0.03
CA CYS A 113 -5.72 -17.24 1.26
C CYS A 113 -5.76 -18.38 2.27
N ARG A 114 -6.42 -19.49 1.95
CA ARG A 114 -6.44 -20.74 2.73
C ARG A 114 -6.84 -20.51 4.21
N ASN A 115 -7.77 -19.59 4.44
CA ASN A 115 -8.28 -19.18 5.76
C ASN A 115 -7.20 -18.59 6.68
N LYS A 116 -6.04 -18.17 6.18
CA LYS A 116 -4.88 -17.80 7.02
C LYS A 116 -4.84 -16.32 7.38
N PHE A 117 -5.37 -15.45 6.50
CA PHE A 117 -5.41 -14.00 6.68
C PHE A 117 -6.61 -13.38 5.95
N PRO A 118 -7.08 -12.19 6.37
CA PRO A 118 -8.21 -11.53 5.74
C PRO A 118 -7.86 -10.83 4.44
N VAL A 119 -8.88 -10.73 3.58
CA VAL A 119 -8.89 -9.84 2.42
C VAL A 119 -10.07 -8.87 2.53
N ALA A 120 -9.94 -7.66 1.97
CA ALA A 120 -10.94 -6.61 2.09
C ALA A 120 -11.09 -5.79 0.81
N THR A 121 -12.26 -5.17 0.62
CA THR A 121 -12.54 -4.32 -0.53
C THR A 121 -11.82 -2.98 -0.41
N ALA A 122 -11.06 -2.62 -1.43
CA ALA A 122 -10.49 -1.28 -1.58
C ALA A 122 -11.49 -0.39 -2.33
N SER A 123 -12.04 0.61 -1.65
CA SER A 123 -12.89 1.61 -2.30
C SER A 123 -12.07 2.49 -3.25
N PRO A 124 -12.68 3.16 -4.25
CA PRO A 124 -11.97 4.12 -5.10
C PRO A 124 -11.26 5.22 -4.29
N ALA A 125 -11.84 5.65 -3.17
CA ALA A 125 -11.21 6.61 -2.28
C ALA A 125 -9.95 6.03 -1.60
N THR A 126 -9.99 4.78 -1.15
CA THR A 126 -8.84 4.08 -0.55
C THR A 126 -7.74 3.86 -1.60
N ILE A 127 -8.09 3.41 -2.81
CA ILE A 127 -7.16 3.21 -3.92
C ILE A 127 -6.39 4.50 -4.23
N LYS A 128 -7.12 5.63 -4.33
CA LYS A 128 -6.52 6.94 -4.56
C LYS A 128 -5.67 7.41 -3.37
N ALA A 129 -6.15 7.24 -2.14
CA ALA A 129 -5.46 7.70 -0.95
C ALA A 129 -4.13 6.97 -0.70
N TYR A 130 -4.04 5.70 -1.10
CA TYR A 130 -2.82 4.89 -1.03
C TYR A 130 -1.95 4.99 -2.28
N ASP A 131 -2.40 5.76 -3.30
CA ASP A 131 -1.70 5.91 -4.59
C ASP A 131 -1.37 4.56 -5.25
N VAL A 132 -2.39 3.68 -5.31
CA VAL A 132 -2.27 2.31 -5.85
C VAL A 132 -3.21 2.07 -7.03
N VAL A 133 -3.42 3.09 -7.85
CA VAL A 133 -4.23 2.98 -9.06
C VAL A 133 -3.47 2.21 -10.14
N LEU A 134 -4.04 1.15 -10.69
CA LEU A 134 -3.46 0.46 -11.85
C LEU A 134 -3.66 1.34 -13.10
N LYS A 135 -2.57 1.92 -13.63
CA LYS A 135 -2.63 2.92 -14.73
C LYS A 135 -3.39 2.45 -15.97
N GLN A 136 -3.28 1.16 -16.32
CA GLN A 136 -3.95 0.57 -17.49
C GLN A 136 -5.43 0.25 -17.25
N LYS A 137 -5.86 0.15 -15.98
CA LYS A 137 -7.21 -0.18 -15.53
C LYS A 137 -7.51 0.56 -14.22
N PRO A 138 -7.90 1.86 -14.28
CA PRO A 138 -8.01 2.72 -13.10
C PRO A 138 -9.05 2.27 -12.06
N GLU A 139 -9.95 1.36 -12.43
CA GLU A 139 -10.91 0.71 -11.54
C GLU A 139 -10.29 -0.37 -10.66
N LEU A 140 -9.05 -0.80 -10.95
CA LEU A 140 -8.32 -1.81 -10.20
C LEU A 140 -7.16 -1.19 -9.39
N THR A 141 -6.70 -1.92 -8.39
CA THR A 141 -5.44 -1.61 -7.71
C THR A 141 -4.25 -2.11 -8.53
N ASP A 142 -3.12 -1.44 -8.43
CA ASP A 142 -1.84 -2.03 -8.82
C ASP A 142 -1.41 -3.11 -7.80
N ARG A 143 -0.16 -3.59 -7.93
CA ARG A 143 0.41 -4.49 -6.93
C ARG A 143 1.42 -3.73 -6.09
N THR A 144 0.98 -3.34 -4.89
CA THR A 144 1.80 -2.58 -3.94
C THR A 144 1.61 -3.12 -2.53
N SER A 145 2.71 -3.40 -1.85
CA SER A 145 2.71 -3.83 -0.45
C SER A 145 3.32 -2.76 0.44
N TYR A 146 2.63 -2.46 1.52
CA TYR A 146 3.09 -1.58 2.59
C TYR A 146 3.31 -2.36 3.87
N VAL A 147 4.33 -2.00 4.64
CA VAL A 147 4.39 -2.32 6.06
C VAL A 147 4.15 -1.05 6.85
N ILE A 148 3.16 -1.08 7.72
CA ILE A 148 2.69 0.05 8.52
C ILE A 148 2.96 -0.27 9.99
N ASP A 149 3.66 0.60 10.69
CA ASP A 149 3.93 0.45 12.12
C ASP A 149 2.68 0.71 12.97
N ARG A 150 2.76 0.40 14.27
CA ARG A 150 1.65 0.62 15.23
C ARG A 150 1.25 2.09 15.38
N LYS A 151 2.10 3.04 14.96
CA LYS A 151 1.83 4.48 14.97
C LYS A 151 1.17 4.96 13.68
N GLY A 152 0.91 4.04 12.73
CA GLY A 152 0.30 4.34 11.44
C GLY A 152 1.26 4.97 10.43
N ARG A 153 2.59 4.74 10.55
CA ARG A 153 3.57 5.19 9.57
C ARG A 153 3.97 4.06 8.64
N VAL A 154 4.05 4.37 7.37
CA VAL A 154 4.64 3.49 6.36
C VAL A 154 6.13 3.36 6.65
N VAL A 155 6.60 2.14 6.93
CA VAL A 155 8.02 1.84 7.19
C VAL A 155 8.67 1.11 6.04
N MET A 156 7.86 0.53 5.14
CA MET A 156 8.31 -0.10 3.91
C MET A 156 7.22 0.01 2.84
N VAL A 157 7.63 0.19 1.60
CA VAL A 157 6.77 0.11 0.41
C VAL A 157 7.51 -0.68 -0.67
N HIS A 158 6.79 -1.57 -1.34
CA HIS A 158 7.24 -2.28 -2.52
C HIS A 158 6.11 -2.29 -3.54
N SER A 159 6.35 -1.70 -4.70
CA SER A 159 5.39 -1.61 -5.80
C SER A 159 6.00 -2.24 -7.04
N ASP A 160 5.51 -3.41 -7.42
CA ASP A 160 5.92 -4.19 -8.58
C ASP A 160 4.77 -5.11 -8.99
N LEU A 161 4.49 -5.25 -10.28
CA LEU A 161 3.47 -6.19 -10.76
C LEU A 161 3.92 -7.65 -10.66
N ASP A 162 5.23 -7.95 -10.59
CA ASP A 162 5.72 -9.29 -10.24
C ASP A 162 5.56 -9.54 -8.73
N TRP A 163 4.78 -10.54 -8.39
CA TRP A 163 4.40 -10.86 -7.01
C TRP A 163 5.53 -11.47 -6.15
N LYS A 164 6.60 -11.97 -6.76
CA LYS A 164 7.58 -12.87 -6.10
C LYS A 164 8.28 -12.28 -4.89
N ASP A 165 8.60 -10.99 -4.92
CA ASP A 165 9.37 -10.34 -3.85
C ASP A 165 8.52 -9.77 -2.70
N HIS A 166 7.19 -9.65 -2.89
CA HIS A 166 6.32 -8.97 -1.94
C HIS A 166 6.34 -9.62 -0.54
N VAL A 167 6.25 -10.94 -0.48
CA VAL A 167 6.26 -11.67 0.80
C VAL A 167 7.59 -11.51 1.52
N ALA A 168 8.71 -11.75 0.85
CA ALA A 168 10.03 -11.70 1.46
C ALA A 168 10.36 -10.29 1.99
N LYS A 169 10.10 -9.25 1.20
CA LYS A 169 10.37 -7.85 1.59
C LYS A 169 9.47 -7.38 2.75
N THR A 170 8.18 -7.75 2.73
CA THR A 170 7.26 -7.39 3.82
C THR A 170 7.57 -8.13 5.11
N LEU A 171 7.96 -9.40 5.03
CA LEU A 171 8.36 -10.18 6.20
C LEU A 171 9.63 -9.60 6.85
N ALA A 172 10.67 -9.32 6.07
CA ALA A 172 11.90 -8.71 6.56
C ALA A 172 11.64 -7.36 7.27
N ALA A 173 10.77 -6.51 6.70
CA ALA A 173 10.38 -5.25 7.33
C ALA A 173 9.57 -5.47 8.62
N GLY A 174 8.67 -6.45 8.66
CA GLY A 174 7.92 -6.83 9.86
C GLY A 174 8.84 -7.31 10.98
N GLU A 175 9.83 -8.14 10.68
CA GLU A 175 10.83 -8.63 11.63
C GLU A 175 11.69 -7.49 12.21
N ALA A 176 12.05 -6.49 11.38
CA ALA A 176 12.80 -5.32 11.83
C ALA A 176 12.04 -4.47 12.87
N LEU A 177 10.72 -4.48 12.84
CA LEU A 177 9.86 -3.76 13.82
C LEU A 177 9.71 -4.48 15.17
N LYS A 178 10.11 -5.73 15.26
CA LYS A 178 10.03 -6.53 16.50
C LYS A 178 11.15 -6.18 17.50
N ARG A 179 12.20 -5.51 17.01
CA ARG A 179 13.41 -5.19 17.81
C ARG A 179 13.24 -3.92 18.69
#